data_77908cab1ee86a2e1b0ae399b23a2dfe
#
_entry.id   77908cab1ee86a2e1b0ae399b23a2dfe
#
_cell.length_a   1.000
_cell.length_b   1.000
_cell.length_c   1.000
_cell.angle_alpha   90.00
_cell.angle_beta   90.00
_cell.angle_gamma   90.00
#
_symmetry.space_group_name_H-M   'P 1'
#
loop_
_entity.id
_entity.type
_entity.pdbx_description
1 polymer ?
#
loop_
_entity_poly.entity_id
_entity_poly.type
_entity_poly.pdbx_seq_one_letter_code
_entity_poly.pdbx_strand_id
1 'polypeptide(L)'
;MEYRGKIVKISGPVIDIKFENGAVPPINSLVKIEEYDKHAEIAAHEGGGTARAIALEATEGLRCNLTVTSDGKGIEVPVGDGVIGRVVDVLGRPIDEKGPIKADHYLPIHRSAPSLAEQKPATELLETGIKVIDLLVPYAKGGK
;
A
#
# COMPACT_ATOMS: atom_id res chain seq x y z
N MET A 1 2.70 -6.07 -18.57
CA MET A 1 4.08 -6.53 -18.87
C MET A 1 4.57 -7.24 -17.63
N GLU A 2 5.06 -8.45 -17.73
CA GLU A 2 5.52 -9.18 -16.56
C GLU A 2 7.02 -8.94 -16.38
N TYR A 3 7.40 -8.53 -15.18
CA TYR A 3 8.80 -8.34 -14.78
C TYR A 3 9.24 -9.54 -13.98
N ARG A 4 10.42 -10.06 -14.29
CA ARG A 4 11.01 -11.19 -13.59
C ARG A 4 12.43 -10.85 -13.14
N GLY A 5 12.78 -11.26 -11.93
CA GLY A 5 14.07 -10.96 -11.35
C GLY A 5 14.48 -11.97 -10.28
N LYS A 6 15.63 -11.71 -9.68
CA LYS A 6 16.17 -12.52 -8.57
C LYS A 6 16.65 -11.63 -7.44
N ILE A 7 16.46 -12.08 -6.22
CA ILE A 7 17.01 -11.44 -5.04
C ILE A 7 18.54 -11.56 -5.06
N VAL A 8 19.23 -10.43 -4.98
CA VAL A 8 20.71 -10.38 -4.94
C VAL A 8 21.26 -10.01 -3.59
N LYS A 9 20.46 -9.33 -2.75
CA LYS A 9 20.86 -8.94 -1.40
C LYS A 9 19.64 -8.85 -0.49
N ILE A 10 19.80 -9.20 0.79
CA ILE A 10 18.80 -9.04 1.84
C ILE A 10 19.48 -8.36 3.03
N SER A 11 18.87 -7.31 3.55
CA SER A 11 19.37 -6.56 4.71
C SER A 11 18.19 -6.10 5.58
N GLY A 12 17.80 -6.94 6.55
CA GLY A 12 16.57 -6.74 7.31
C GLY A 12 15.35 -6.74 6.37
N PRO A 13 14.49 -5.72 6.39
CA PRO A 13 13.33 -5.63 5.51
C PRO A 13 13.68 -5.18 4.09
N VAL A 14 14.93 -4.76 3.84
CA VAL A 14 15.35 -4.23 2.53
C VAL A 14 15.89 -5.37 1.67
N ILE A 15 15.39 -5.47 0.44
CA ILE A 15 15.73 -6.49 -0.54
C ILE A 15 16.18 -5.80 -1.83
N ASP A 16 17.39 -6.12 -2.31
CA ASP A 16 17.84 -5.68 -3.62
C ASP A 16 17.56 -6.81 -4.65
N ILE A 17 16.89 -6.46 -5.73
CA ILE A 17 16.40 -7.37 -6.76
C ILE A 17 17.03 -7.00 -8.10
N LYS A 18 17.66 -7.96 -8.75
CA LYS A 18 18.17 -7.83 -10.11
C LYS A 18 17.13 -8.35 -11.08
N PHE A 19 16.61 -7.49 -11.94
CA PHE A 19 15.63 -7.84 -12.96
C PHE A 19 16.28 -8.29 -14.24
N GLU A 20 15.63 -9.23 -14.92
CA GLU A 20 16.07 -9.74 -16.22
C GLU A 20 15.94 -8.65 -17.28
N ASN A 21 16.81 -8.70 -18.28
CA ASN A 21 16.84 -7.74 -19.41
C ASN A 21 16.96 -6.26 -19.00
N GLY A 22 17.30 -5.97 -17.74
CA GLY A 22 17.40 -4.59 -17.24
C GLY A 22 16.06 -3.83 -17.11
N ALA A 23 14.95 -4.48 -17.39
CA ALA A 23 13.62 -3.88 -17.25
C ALA A 23 13.19 -3.96 -15.79
N VAL A 24 13.13 -2.81 -15.12
CA VAL A 24 12.75 -2.68 -13.69
C VAL A 24 11.31 -2.20 -13.59
N PRO A 25 10.48 -2.79 -12.70
CA PRO A 25 9.13 -2.29 -12.44
C PRO A 25 9.14 -0.85 -11.95
N PRO A 26 8.08 -0.07 -12.18
CA PRO A 26 7.94 1.28 -11.60
C PRO A 26 8.09 1.29 -10.08
N ILE A 27 8.47 2.43 -9.52
CA ILE A 27 8.45 2.65 -8.07
C ILE A 27 7.01 2.47 -7.57
N ASN A 28 6.85 1.97 -6.36
CA ASN A 28 5.59 1.56 -5.72
C ASN A 28 4.92 0.32 -6.36
N SER A 29 5.60 -0.37 -7.28
CA SER A 29 5.09 -1.65 -7.79
C SER A 29 5.23 -2.75 -6.74
N LEU A 30 4.21 -3.60 -6.66
CA LEU A 30 4.24 -4.81 -5.87
C LEU A 30 5.06 -5.89 -6.59
N VAL A 31 5.94 -6.55 -5.86
CA VAL A 31 6.66 -7.75 -6.30
C VAL A 31 6.34 -8.93 -5.40
N LYS A 32 6.17 -10.08 -6.00
CA LYS A 32 5.91 -11.35 -5.32
C LYS A 32 7.16 -12.22 -5.31
N ILE A 33 7.47 -12.80 -4.15
CA ILE A 33 8.55 -13.77 -3.96
C ILE A 33 7.92 -15.15 -4.08
N GLU A 34 8.16 -15.84 -5.20
CA GLU A 34 7.41 -17.02 -5.64
C GLU A 34 7.40 -18.17 -4.62
N GLU A 35 8.56 -18.55 -4.05
CA GLU A 35 8.66 -19.73 -3.20
C GLU A 35 7.98 -19.57 -1.83
N TYR A 36 7.81 -18.35 -1.34
CA TYR A 36 7.36 -18.07 0.04
C TYR A 36 6.02 -17.34 0.11
N ASP A 37 5.40 -17.03 -1.05
CA ASP A 37 4.18 -16.21 -1.14
C ASP A 37 4.27 -14.91 -0.32
N LYS A 38 5.49 -14.33 -0.27
CA LYS A 38 5.79 -13.07 0.39
C LYS A 38 5.87 -11.96 -0.64
N HIS A 39 5.67 -10.74 -0.19
CA HIS A 39 5.57 -9.58 -1.05
C HIS A 39 6.54 -8.49 -0.60
N ALA A 40 6.94 -7.67 -1.55
CA ALA A 40 7.72 -6.47 -1.30
C ALA A 40 7.25 -5.35 -2.25
N GLU A 41 7.53 -4.11 -1.89
CA GLU A 41 7.23 -2.95 -2.72
C GLU A 41 8.51 -2.31 -3.22
N ILE A 42 8.58 -1.97 -4.51
CA ILE A 42 9.73 -1.26 -5.09
C ILE A 42 9.81 0.15 -4.52
N ALA A 43 10.88 0.44 -3.79
CA ALA A 43 11.12 1.74 -3.17
C ALA A 43 12.05 2.64 -3.99
N ALA A 44 13.04 2.06 -4.71
CA ALA A 44 14.01 2.82 -5.48
C ALA A 44 14.62 2.00 -6.61
N HIS A 45 15.10 2.68 -7.64
CA HIS A 45 15.92 2.11 -8.70
C HIS A 45 17.40 2.41 -8.42
N GLU A 46 18.20 1.35 -8.28
CA GLU A 46 19.64 1.45 -7.99
C GLU A 46 20.52 1.54 -9.26
N GLY A 47 19.88 1.46 -10.43
CA GLY A 47 20.58 1.41 -11.71
C GLY A 47 20.99 0.01 -12.14
N GLY A 48 21.47 -0.10 -13.39
CA GLY A 48 21.94 -1.37 -13.97
C GLY A 48 20.91 -2.52 -13.93
N GLY A 49 19.61 -2.23 -13.94
CA GLY A 49 18.53 -3.23 -13.85
C GLY A 49 18.31 -3.79 -12.44
N THR A 50 18.77 -3.07 -11.40
CA THR A 50 18.57 -3.44 -10.00
C THR A 50 17.60 -2.46 -9.36
N ALA A 51 16.65 -2.99 -8.61
CA ALA A 51 15.74 -2.20 -7.76
C ALA A 51 15.88 -2.60 -6.30
N ARG A 52 15.67 -1.63 -5.45
CA ARG A 52 15.52 -1.81 -4.01
C ARG A 52 14.04 -1.90 -3.67
N ALA A 53 13.69 -2.94 -2.93
CA ALA A 53 12.34 -3.17 -2.45
C ALA A 53 12.31 -3.26 -0.92
N ILE A 54 11.16 -2.97 -0.34
CA ILE A 54 10.89 -3.13 1.08
C ILE A 54 9.92 -4.29 1.24
N ALA A 55 10.31 -5.31 2.00
CA ALA A 55 9.45 -6.45 2.30
C ALA A 55 8.26 -6.01 3.16
N LEU A 56 7.08 -6.49 2.82
CA LEU A 56 5.84 -6.23 3.54
C LEU A 56 5.59 -7.25 4.65
N GLU A 57 6.22 -8.41 4.56
CA GLU A 57 6.22 -9.45 5.58
C GLU A 57 7.63 -9.71 6.09
N ALA A 58 7.73 -10.49 7.16
CA ALA A 58 9.00 -10.88 7.76
C ALA A 58 9.94 -11.58 6.76
N THR A 59 11.21 -11.17 6.73
CA THR A 59 12.23 -11.65 5.77
C THR A 59 12.97 -12.90 6.24
N GLU A 60 12.68 -13.40 7.42
CA GLU A 60 13.29 -14.63 7.95
C GLU A 60 13.06 -15.80 7.01
N GLY A 61 14.11 -16.55 6.76
CA GLY A 61 14.13 -17.69 5.86
C GLY A 61 14.29 -17.34 4.37
N LEU A 62 14.20 -16.07 3.99
CA LEU A 62 14.52 -15.66 2.62
C LEU A 62 16.01 -15.80 2.33
N ARG A 63 16.33 -16.14 1.09
CA ARG A 63 17.71 -16.31 0.60
C ARG A 63 17.91 -15.58 -0.73
N CYS A 64 19.17 -15.33 -1.08
CA CYS A 64 19.50 -14.83 -2.40
C CYS A 64 19.15 -15.87 -3.49
N ASN A 65 19.01 -15.41 -4.72
CA ASN A 65 18.60 -16.16 -5.91
C ASN A 65 17.14 -16.64 -5.94
N LEU A 66 16.28 -16.28 -4.98
CA LEU A 66 14.84 -16.49 -5.10
C LEU A 66 14.29 -15.70 -6.28
N THR A 67 13.37 -16.34 -7.00
CA THR A 67 12.67 -15.69 -8.11
C THR A 67 11.61 -14.74 -7.59
N VAL A 68 11.55 -13.56 -8.16
CA VAL A 68 10.50 -12.55 -7.92
C VAL A 68 9.82 -12.18 -9.21
N THR A 69 8.52 -11.91 -9.14
CA THR A 69 7.71 -11.48 -10.27
C THR A 69 6.91 -10.23 -9.92
N SER A 70 6.58 -9.44 -10.92
CA SER A 70 5.73 -8.24 -10.79
C SER A 70 4.98 -8.00 -12.09
N ASP A 71 3.75 -7.55 -11.98
CA ASP A 71 2.96 -7.06 -13.13
C ASP A 71 3.14 -5.56 -13.38
N GLY A 72 3.93 -4.90 -12.53
CA GLY A 72 4.18 -3.46 -12.58
C GLY A 72 3.07 -2.60 -11.95
N LYS A 73 2.09 -3.22 -11.30
CA LYS A 73 1.06 -2.51 -10.56
C LYS A 73 1.46 -2.31 -9.11
N GLY A 74 0.92 -1.27 -8.50
CA GLY A 74 1.04 -1.01 -7.06
C GLY A 74 0.10 -1.86 -6.23
N ILE A 75 0.15 -1.66 -4.91
CA ILE A 75 -0.77 -2.29 -3.98
C ILE A 75 -2.16 -1.68 -4.15
N GLU A 76 -3.16 -2.53 -4.33
CA GLU A 76 -4.57 -2.16 -4.38
C GLU A 76 -5.30 -2.75 -3.18
N VAL A 77 -6.19 -1.96 -2.57
CA VAL A 77 -6.99 -2.36 -1.41
C VAL A 77 -8.48 -2.30 -1.70
N PRO A 78 -9.28 -3.17 -1.10
CA PRO A 78 -10.72 -3.15 -1.25
C PRO A 78 -11.31 -1.89 -0.62
N VAL A 79 -12.31 -1.29 -1.27
CA VAL A 79 -13.05 -0.13 -0.79
C VAL A 79 -14.55 -0.34 -0.96
N GLY A 80 -15.34 0.42 -0.21
CA GLY A 80 -16.80 0.37 -0.20
C GLY A 80 -17.37 0.02 1.18
N ASP A 81 -18.69 -0.04 1.28
CA ASP A 81 -19.39 -0.26 2.54
C ASP A 81 -19.06 -1.62 3.16
N GLY A 82 -18.74 -2.62 2.35
CA GLY A 82 -18.36 -3.96 2.81
C GLY A 82 -17.03 -4.03 3.58
N VAL A 83 -16.24 -2.94 3.59
CA VAL A 83 -14.98 -2.85 4.33
C VAL A 83 -15.17 -2.26 5.72
N ILE A 84 -16.30 -1.61 5.98
CA ILE A 84 -16.58 -0.95 7.25
C ILE A 84 -16.62 -1.98 8.39
N GLY A 85 -15.83 -1.75 9.45
CA GLY A 85 -15.73 -2.65 10.60
C GLY A 85 -14.95 -3.95 10.33
N ARG A 86 -14.21 -4.02 9.21
CA ARG A 86 -13.30 -5.11 8.87
C ARG A 86 -11.86 -4.74 9.20
N VAL A 87 -11.02 -5.74 9.41
CA VAL A 87 -9.58 -5.58 9.59
C VAL A 87 -8.87 -6.31 8.45
N VAL A 88 -7.99 -5.60 7.77
CA VAL A 88 -7.23 -6.10 6.62
C VAL A 88 -5.73 -5.90 6.81
N ASP A 89 -4.93 -6.72 6.15
CA ASP A 89 -3.50 -6.51 6.02
C ASP A 89 -3.17 -5.42 4.96
N VAL A 90 -1.88 -5.14 4.77
CA VAL A 90 -1.42 -4.13 3.80
C VAL A 90 -1.77 -4.46 2.35
N LEU A 91 -2.08 -5.72 2.05
CA LEU A 91 -2.49 -6.20 0.73
C LEU A 91 -4.01 -6.25 0.58
N GLY A 92 -4.77 -5.75 1.56
CA GLY A 92 -6.23 -5.76 1.55
C GLY A 92 -6.86 -7.12 1.87
N ARG A 93 -6.08 -8.10 2.36
CA ARG A 93 -6.59 -9.42 2.74
C ARG A 93 -7.20 -9.36 4.14
N PRO A 94 -8.39 -9.95 4.38
CA PRO A 94 -9.01 -9.92 5.70
C PRO A 94 -8.20 -10.76 6.70
N ILE A 95 -7.97 -10.19 7.90
CA ILE A 95 -7.27 -10.84 9.02
C ILE A 95 -8.15 -10.93 10.27
N ASP A 96 -9.44 -10.61 10.16
CA ASP A 96 -10.42 -10.57 11.25
C ASP A 96 -11.25 -11.85 11.39
N GLU A 97 -10.88 -12.92 10.69
CA GLU A 97 -11.56 -14.23 10.68
C GLU A 97 -13.04 -14.19 10.28
N LYS A 98 -13.53 -13.07 9.73
CA LYS A 98 -14.93 -12.90 9.31
C LYS A 98 -15.19 -13.30 7.85
N GLY A 99 -14.25 -14.02 7.23
CA GLY A 99 -14.37 -14.46 5.84
C GLY A 99 -14.06 -13.36 4.81
N PRO A 100 -14.28 -13.61 3.52
CA PRO A 100 -13.92 -12.69 2.44
C PRO A 100 -14.69 -11.37 2.51
N ILE A 101 -14.06 -10.30 2.04
CA ILE A 101 -14.66 -8.97 1.96
C ILE A 101 -15.40 -8.84 0.63
N LYS A 102 -16.63 -8.35 0.69
CA LYS A 102 -17.38 -7.92 -0.49
C LYS A 102 -16.99 -6.48 -0.78
N ALA A 103 -15.96 -6.29 -1.61
CA ALA A 103 -15.53 -4.97 -2.04
C ALA A 103 -16.41 -4.47 -3.19
N ASP A 104 -16.72 -3.18 -3.22
CA ASP A 104 -17.37 -2.57 -4.37
C ASP A 104 -16.38 -2.42 -5.53
N HIS A 105 -15.17 -2.02 -5.21
CA HIS A 105 -14.04 -1.92 -6.16
C HIS A 105 -12.71 -1.92 -5.39
N TYR A 106 -11.59 -1.86 -6.13
CA TYR A 106 -10.25 -1.76 -5.57
C TYR A 106 -9.62 -0.44 -5.95
N LEU A 107 -8.87 0.16 -5.06
CA LEU A 107 -8.13 1.41 -5.31
C LEU A 107 -6.67 1.26 -4.90
N PRO A 108 -5.73 1.84 -5.69
CA PRO A 108 -4.33 1.87 -5.32
C PRO A 108 -4.12 2.70 -4.06
N ILE A 109 -3.21 2.25 -3.18
CA ILE A 109 -2.85 3.00 -1.96
C ILE A 109 -2.07 4.28 -2.26
N HIS A 110 -1.27 4.28 -3.34
CA HIS A 110 -0.54 5.46 -3.82
C HIS A 110 -1.42 6.25 -4.79
N ARG A 111 -2.08 7.28 -4.26
CA ARG A 111 -2.98 8.15 -5.01
C ARG A 111 -2.60 9.61 -4.86
N SER A 112 -2.85 10.38 -5.89
CA SER A 112 -2.80 11.83 -5.80
C SER A 112 -3.83 12.35 -4.80
N ALA A 113 -3.52 13.44 -4.12
CA ALA A 113 -4.49 14.13 -3.28
C ALA A 113 -5.71 14.57 -4.13
N PRO A 114 -6.94 14.59 -3.54
CA PRO A 114 -8.11 15.09 -4.25
C PRO A 114 -7.89 16.53 -4.70
N SER A 115 -8.38 16.84 -5.90
CA SER A 115 -8.34 18.20 -6.42
C SER A 115 -9.19 19.14 -5.56
N LEU A 116 -8.92 20.45 -5.63
CA LEU A 116 -9.69 21.43 -4.86
C LEU A 116 -11.19 21.39 -5.18
N ALA A 117 -11.56 21.04 -6.41
CA ALA A 117 -12.95 20.90 -6.84
C ALA A 117 -13.67 19.70 -6.23
N GLU A 118 -12.92 18.65 -5.85
CA GLU A 118 -13.46 17.44 -5.21
C GLU A 118 -13.56 17.56 -3.69
N GLN A 119 -12.91 18.57 -3.11
CA GLN A 119 -12.94 18.79 -1.67
C GLN A 119 -14.30 19.41 -1.27
N LYS A 120 -14.96 18.76 -0.32
CA LYS A 120 -16.16 19.35 0.28
C LYS A 120 -15.73 20.51 1.20
N PRO A 121 -16.32 21.71 1.06
CA PRO A 121 -16.07 22.77 2.03
C PRO A 121 -16.54 22.31 3.42
N ALA A 122 -15.81 22.71 4.46
CA ALA A 122 -16.17 22.43 5.86
C ALA A 122 -17.40 23.29 6.24
N THR A 123 -18.59 22.78 5.96
CA THR A 123 -19.86 23.47 6.22
C THR A 123 -20.58 22.96 7.48
N GLU A 124 -20.14 21.81 8.00
CA GLU A 124 -20.74 21.20 9.18
C GLU A 124 -19.93 21.51 10.43
N LEU A 125 -20.62 21.93 11.48
CA LEU A 125 -20.02 22.15 12.80
C LEU A 125 -20.02 20.86 13.61
N LEU A 126 -18.95 20.66 14.39
CA LEU A 126 -18.87 19.60 15.38
C LEU A 126 -19.41 20.14 16.71
N GLU A 127 -20.64 19.76 17.05
CA GLU A 127 -21.24 20.11 18.34
C GLU A 127 -20.56 19.31 19.45
N THR A 128 -19.83 20.00 20.31
CA THR A 128 -19.09 19.39 21.44
C THR A 128 -19.97 19.23 22.69
N GLY A 129 -21.05 19.96 22.79
CA GLY A 129 -21.88 20.08 23.98
C GLY A 129 -21.30 21.01 25.06
N ILE A 130 -20.12 21.58 24.82
CA ILE A 130 -19.48 22.53 25.71
C ILE A 130 -19.84 23.94 25.24
N LYS A 131 -20.76 24.59 25.98
CA LYS A 131 -21.37 25.88 25.61
C LYS A 131 -20.36 26.95 25.19
N VAL A 132 -19.23 27.06 25.90
CA VAL A 132 -18.19 28.07 25.59
C VAL A 132 -17.52 27.79 24.26
N ILE A 133 -17.21 26.52 23.95
CA ILE A 133 -16.59 26.14 22.72
C ILE A 133 -17.56 26.36 21.55
N ASP A 134 -18.73 25.80 21.66
CA ASP A 134 -19.73 25.82 20.57
C ASP A 134 -20.19 27.24 20.19
N LEU A 135 -20.17 28.16 21.16
CA LEU A 135 -20.57 29.56 20.95
C LEU A 135 -19.43 30.49 20.51
N LEU A 136 -18.22 30.34 21.08
CA LEU A 136 -17.14 31.29 20.88
C LEU A 136 -16.09 30.82 19.87
N VAL A 137 -15.85 29.52 19.79
CA VAL A 137 -14.82 28.94 18.89
C VAL A 137 -15.33 27.61 18.33
N PRO A 138 -16.41 27.61 17.53
CA PRO A 138 -16.99 26.37 17.03
C PRO A 138 -16.01 25.63 16.12
N TYR A 139 -15.95 24.31 16.27
CA TYR A 139 -15.13 23.45 15.42
C TYR A 139 -15.89 23.00 14.17
N ALA A 140 -15.23 23.09 13.02
CA ALA A 140 -15.72 22.47 11.82
C ALA A 140 -15.38 20.96 11.83
N LYS A 141 -16.31 20.11 11.40
CA LYS A 141 -16.02 18.68 11.19
C LYS A 141 -14.89 18.51 10.18
N GLY A 142 -13.86 17.74 10.56
CA GLY A 142 -12.67 17.52 9.72
C GLY A 142 -11.65 18.68 9.75
N GLY A 143 -11.87 19.72 10.50
CA GLY A 143 -10.88 20.78 10.76
C GLY A 143 -9.69 20.25 11.58
N LYS A 144 -8.49 20.72 11.26
CA LYS A 144 -7.25 20.43 12.00
C LYS A 144 -6.57 21.72 12.40
#